data_6557b5f5e20c164bd381292a2ea5bb4d
#
_entry.id   6557b5f5e20c164bd381292a2ea5bb4d
#
_cell.length_a   1.000
_cell.length_b   1.000
_cell.length_c   1.000
_cell.angle_alpha   90.00
_cell.angle_beta   90.00
_cell.angle_gamma   90.00
#
_symmetry.space_group_name_H-M   'P 1'
#
loop_
_entity.id
_entity.type
_entity.pdbx_description
1 polymer ?
#
loop_
_entity_poly.entity_id
_entity_poly.type
_entity_poly.pdbx_seq_one_letter_code
_entity_poly.pdbx_strand_id
1 'polypeptide(L)'
;TLDPIKLAYYLKKLKKQKIENVILEASSHGLKQNRLDGLKFKTAIFTNLTHDHLDYHKSFQDYLNSKLYLFKKLLKKDSNIITDLTIPEFKKIKKISLIKKLNLITIGNEKSNLDIISHKYLNEKQVVKIEYKNIFYNFETKLIGKIQIKNILMAILAAEKSHIKMKDIVRVINKIKPVNGRLEEIGKIKNNSKAILDYAHT
;
A
#
# COMPACT_ATOMS: atom_id res chain seq x y z
N THR A 1 -0.93 -0.76 14.57
CA THR A 1 -1.22 0.65 14.93
C THR A 1 -0.89 0.89 16.39
N LEU A 2 -0.12 1.92 16.68
CA LEU A 2 0.26 2.32 18.03
C LEU A 2 -0.96 2.69 18.89
N ASP A 3 -0.76 2.68 20.21
CA ASP A 3 -1.65 3.30 21.19
C ASP A 3 -1.82 4.81 20.87
N PRO A 4 -3.02 5.41 21.05
CA PRO A 4 -3.28 6.80 20.68
C PRO A 4 -2.39 7.82 21.39
N ILE A 5 -2.03 7.59 22.66
CA ILE A 5 -1.19 8.50 23.44
C ILE A 5 0.23 8.49 22.89
N LYS A 6 0.80 7.29 22.70
CA LYS A 6 2.13 7.11 22.08
C LYS A 6 2.17 7.70 20.67
N LEU A 7 1.13 7.47 19.88
CA LEU A 7 1.02 8.00 18.52
C LEU A 7 1.03 9.54 18.54
N ALA A 8 0.22 10.17 19.39
CA ALA A 8 0.20 11.62 19.54
C ALA A 8 1.56 12.18 19.95
N TYR A 9 2.24 11.51 20.90
CA TYR A 9 3.59 11.87 21.33
C TYR A 9 4.58 11.86 20.17
N TYR A 10 4.63 10.74 19.38
CA TYR A 10 5.54 10.65 18.24
C TYR A 10 5.22 11.65 17.13
N LEU A 11 3.95 11.87 16.80
CA LEU A 11 3.57 12.87 15.81
C LEU A 11 4.00 14.28 16.23
N LYS A 12 3.83 14.63 17.53
CA LYS A 12 4.33 15.90 18.07
C LYS A 12 5.86 16.02 17.97
N LYS A 13 6.59 14.94 18.24
CA LYS A 13 8.06 14.89 18.10
C LYS A 13 8.49 15.07 16.64
N LEU A 14 7.88 14.34 15.70
CA LEU A 14 8.15 14.45 14.28
C LEU A 14 7.86 15.86 13.75
N LYS A 15 6.76 16.49 14.19
CA LYS A 15 6.44 17.88 13.85
C LYS A 15 7.53 18.85 14.33
N LYS A 16 8.04 18.69 15.56
CA LYS A 16 9.15 19.51 16.06
C LYS A 16 10.44 19.34 15.23
N GLN A 17 10.66 18.15 14.69
CA GLN A 17 11.80 17.82 13.81
C GLN A 17 11.56 18.26 12.35
N LYS A 18 10.46 18.97 12.07
CA LYS A 18 10.08 19.44 10.72
C LYS A 18 9.94 18.30 9.69
N ILE A 19 9.55 17.11 10.14
CA ILE A 19 9.24 15.99 9.24
C ILE A 19 7.93 16.31 8.50
N GLU A 20 8.00 16.34 7.19
CA GLU A 20 6.87 16.76 6.33
C GLU A 20 5.92 15.61 6.02
N ASN A 21 6.44 14.40 5.89
CA ASN A 21 5.64 13.22 5.50
C ASN A 21 5.78 12.12 6.54
N VAL A 22 4.65 11.58 6.99
CA VAL A 22 4.58 10.46 7.93
C VAL A 22 3.73 9.36 7.32
N ILE A 23 4.23 8.13 7.31
CA ILE A 23 3.52 6.95 6.86
C ILE A 23 3.13 6.13 8.09
N LEU A 24 1.84 5.78 8.18
CA LEU A 24 1.29 4.98 9.28
C LEU A 24 0.63 3.72 8.72
N GLU A 25 0.85 2.60 9.41
CA GLU A 25 0.06 1.40 9.20
C GLU A 25 -1.27 1.52 9.97
N ALA A 26 -2.38 1.49 9.21
CA ALA A 26 -3.73 1.52 9.74
C ALA A 26 -4.29 0.09 9.79
N SER A 27 -3.98 -0.68 10.84
CA SER A 27 -4.52 -2.02 11.02
C SER A 27 -6.03 -2.00 11.25
N SER A 28 -6.74 -3.04 10.85
CA SER A 28 -8.18 -3.16 11.05
C SER A 28 -8.59 -3.08 12.54
N HIS A 29 -7.78 -3.65 13.42
CA HIS A 29 -7.94 -3.53 14.87
C HIS A 29 -7.82 -2.08 15.33
N GLY A 30 -6.77 -1.38 14.89
CA GLY A 30 -6.57 0.03 15.26
C GLY A 30 -7.69 0.93 14.77
N LEU A 31 -8.21 0.68 13.57
CA LEU A 31 -9.36 1.40 13.01
C LEU A 31 -10.65 1.09 13.76
N LYS A 32 -10.92 -0.19 14.08
CA LYS A 32 -12.11 -0.59 14.86
C LYS A 32 -12.08 -0.05 16.28
N GLN A 33 -10.91 0.11 16.86
CA GLN A 33 -10.69 0.67 18.19
C GLN A 33 -10.54 2.19 18.18
N ASN A 34 -10.80 2.87 17.05
CA ASN A 34 -10.70 4.31 16.89
C ASN A 34 -9.32 4.91 17.28
N ARG A 35 -8.24 4.12 17.22
CA ARG A 35 -6.90 4.57 17.63
C ARG A 35 -6.32 5.69 16.76
N LEU A 36 -6.90 5.93 15.59
CA LEU A 36 -6.49 6.98 14.66
C LEU A 36 -7.47 8.15 14.63
N ASP A 37 -8.48 8.15 15.49
CA ASP A 37 -9.46 9.23 15.52
C ASP A 37 -8.82 10.56 15.91
N GLY A 38 -9.35 11.63 15.35
CA GLY A 38 -8.72 12.96 15.45
C GLY A 38 -7.63 13.24 14.40
N LEU A 39 -7.03 12.21 13.81
CA LEU A 39 -6.11 12.41 12.69
C LEU A 39 -6.86 12.62 11.37
N LYS A 40 -6.20 13.32 10.45
CA LYS A 40 -6.67 13.47 9.06
C LYS A 40 -5.52 13.14 8.11
N PHE A 41 -5.81 12.26 7.15
CA PHE A 41 -4.82 11.79 6.19
C PHE A 41 -5.03 12.47 4.84
N LYS A 42 -3.94 12.80 4.15
CA LYS A 42 -3.95 13.28 2.77
C LYS A 42 -4.11 12.14 1.75
N THR A 43 -3.53 10.99 2.07
CA THR A 43 -3.54 9.82 1.19
C THR A 43 -3.74 8.58 2.04
N ALA A 44 -4.59 7.68 1.60
CA ALA A 44 -4.78 6.37 2.18
C ALA A 44 -4.69 5.28 1.11
N ILE A 45 -4.08 4.15 1.45
CA ILE A 45 -3.89 3.02 0.56
C ILE A 45 -4.74 1.85 1.06
N PHE A 46 -5.49 1.22 0.15
CA PHE A 46 -6.11 -0.07 0.40
C PHE A 46 -5.36 -1.13 -0.41
N THR A 47 -4.59 -1.94 0.27
CA THR A 47 -3.74 -2.95 -0.38
C THR A 47 -4.54 -4.17 -0.82
N ASN A 48 -5.17 -4.86 0.12
CA ASN A 48 -6.00 -6.04 -0.11
C ASN A 48 -6.88 -6.35 1.10
N LEU A 49 -7.75 -7.33 0.93
CA LEU A 49 -8.51 -7.96 2.00
C LEU A 49 -8.50 -9.47 1.75
N THR A 50 -7.95 -10.24 2.67
CA THR A 50 -7.92 -11.70 2.66
C THR A 50 -8.67 -12.26 3.86
N HIS A 51 -8.95 -13.56 3.89
CA HIS A 51 -9.51 -14.23 5.07
C HIS A 51 -8.45 -14.25 6.18
N ASP A 52 -8.52 -13.25 7.06
CA ASP A 52 -7.62 -13.08 8.20
C ASP A 52 -8.35 -12.32 9.32
N HIS A 53 -7.83 -12.37 10.55
CA HIS A 53 -8.36 -11.63 11.70
C HIS A 53 -9.85 -11.89 12.03
N LEU A 54 -10.40 -13.06 11.64
CA LEU A 54 -11.79 -13.45 11.97
C LEU A 54 -11.95 -13.91 13.42
N ASP A 55 -10.85 -14.13 14.11
CA ASP A 55 -10.77 -14.29 15.57
C ASP A 55 -11.16 -13.00 16.31
N TYR A 56 -10.90 -11.83 15.71
CA TYR A 56 -11.21 -10.53 16.27
C TYR A 56 -12.46 -9.90 15.66
N HIS A 57 -12.65 -10.02 14.36
CA HIS A 57 -13.80 -9.47 13.64
C HIS A 57 -14.93 -10.48 13.59
N LYS A 58 -16.15 -10.05 13.98
CA LYS A 58 -17.34 -10.92 14.00
C LYS A 58 -17.70 -11.55 12.64
N SER A 59 -17.25 -10.95 11.55
CA SER A 59 -17.47 -11.40 10.19
C SER A 59 -16.53 -10.72 9.21
N PHE A 60 -16.40 -11.28 8.01
CA PHE A 60 -15.66 -10.66 6.91
C PHE A 60 -16.20 -9.26 6.57
N GLN A 61 -17.53 -9.04 6.68
CA GLN A 61 -18.12 -7.74 6.45
C GLN A 61 -17.75 -6.73 7.56
N ASP A 62 -17.64 -7.16 8.80
CA ASP A 62 -17.17 -6.34 9.93
C ASP A 62 -15.70 -5.96 9.74
N TYR A 63 -14.86 -6.92 9.31
CA TYR A 63 -13.47 -6.68 8.95
C TYR A 63 -13.31 -5.65 7.83
N LEU A 64 -14.04 -5.83 6.73
CA LEU A 64 -14.08 -4.86 5.63
C LEU A 64 -14.55 -3.48 6.09
N ASN A 65 -15.64 -3.40 6.85
CA ASN A 65 -16.15 -2.14 7.36
C ASN A 65 -15.14 -1.41 8.24
N SER A 66 -14.39 -2.14 9.04
CA SER A 66 -13.32 -1.58 9.87
C SER A 66 -12.21 -0.95 9.01
N LYS A 67 -11.78 -1.61 7.93
CA LYS A 67 -10.82 -1.01 6.98
C LYS A 67 -11.41 0.20 6.23
N LEU A 68 -12.66 0.11 5.80
CA LEU A 68 -13.33 1.22 5.09
C LEU A 68 -13.60 2.44 5.97
N TYR A 69 -13.53 2.31 7.30
CA TYR A 69 -13.61 3.42 8.25
C TYR A 69 -12.56 4.50 7.95
N LEU A 70 -11.34 4.11 7.58
CA LEU A 70 -10.27 5.03 7.18
C LEU A 70 -10.74 6.02 6.10
N PHE A 71 -11.41 5.54 5.06
CA PHE A 71 -11.89 6.37 3.96
C PHE A 71 -13.12 7.19 4.33
N LYS A 72 -14.04 6.59 5.10
CA LYS A 72 -15.30 7.22 5.48
C LYS A 72 -15.13 8.34 6.50
N LYS A 73 -14.18 8.21 7.44
CA LYS A 73 -14.08 9.08 8.62
C LYS A 73 -12.77 9.88 8.71
N LEU A 74 -11.65 9.32 8.26
CA LEU A 74 -10.33 9.90 8.50
C LEU A 74 -9.74 10.62 7.29
N LEU A 75 -10.37 10.53 6.11
CA LEU A 75 -10.05 11.35 4.95
C LEU A 75 -10.97 12.59 4.88
N LYS A 76 -10.37 13.72 4.50
CA LYS A 76 -11.12 14.95 4.15
C LYS A 76 -11.47 14.92 2.66
N LYS A 77 -12.39 15.78 2.23
CA LYS A 77 -12.63 16.07 0.81
C LYS A 77 -11.28 16.34 0.11
N ASP A 78 -11.19 15.92 -1.14
CA ASP A 78 -10.01 16.06 -2.02
C ASP A 78 -8.76 15.26 -1.58
N SER A 79 -8.86 14.44 -0.50
CA SER A 79 -7.82 13.47 -0.15
C SER A 79 -7.79 12.30 -1.13
N ASN A 80 -6.64 11.61 -1.21
CA ASN A 80 -6.44 10.52 -2.16
C ASN A 80 -6.74 9.16 -1.55
N ILE A 81 -7.38 8.28 -2.34
CA ILE A 81 -7.42 6.83 -2.11
C ILE A 81 -6.62 6.17 -3.22
N ILE A 82 -5.69 5.30 -2.84
CA ILE A 82 -4.94 4.48 -3.79
C ILE A 82 -5.34 3.01 -3.57
N THR A 83 -5.68 2.30 -4.65
CA THR A 83 -6.05 0.89 -4.59
C THR A 83 -5.88 0.19 -5.93
N ASP A 84 -5.94 -1.14 -5.91
CA ASP A 84 -6.00 -1.97 -7.12
C ASP A 84 -7.45 -2.04 -7.64
N LEU A 85 -7.65 -1.75 -8.92
CA LEU A 85 -8.99 -1.79 -9.52
C LEU A 85 -9.54 -3.22 -9.68
N THR A 86 -8.68 -4.25 -9.57
CA THR A 86 -9.05 -5.65 -9.77
C THR A 86 -9.55 -6.35 -8.49
N ILE A 87 -9.47 -5.71 -7.34
CA ILE A 87 -9.92 -6.32 -6.08
C ILE A 87 -11.45 -6.33 -5.96
N PRO A 88 -12.03 -7.34 -5.28
CA PRO A 88 -13.49 -7.44 -5.10
C PRO A 88 -14.11 -6.21 -4.43
N GLU A 89 -13.39 -5.56 -3.53
CA GLU A 89 -13.83 -4.40 -2.73
C GLU A 89 -13.88 -3.11 -3.54
N PHE A 90 -13.32 -3.09 -4.75
CA PHE A 90 -13.17 -1.88 -5.56
C PHE A 90 -14.47 -1.09 -5.74
N LYS A 91 -15.57 -1.79 -6.05
CA LYS A 91 -16.90 -1.14 -6.23
C LYS A 91 -17.33 -0.36 -4.97
N LYS A 92 -17.08 -0.93 -3.77
CA LYS A 92 -17.41 -0.28 -2.48
C LYS A 92 -16.50 0.94 -2.24
N ILE A 93 -15.20 0.82 -2.52
CA ILE A 93 -14.22 1.91 -2.39
C ILE A 93 -14.59 3.05 -3.35
N LYS A 94 -14.91 2.75 -4.61
CA LYS A 94 -15.35 3.73 -5.62
C LYS A 94 -16.61 4.47 -5.16
N LYS A 95 -17.61 3.77 -4.63
CA LYS A 95 -18.82 4.41 -4.08
C LYS A 95 -18.48 5.39 -2.94
N ILE A 96 -17.59 5.01 -2.03
CA ILE A 96 -17.15 5.87 -0.93
C ILE A 96 -16.42 7.11 -1.49
N SER A 97 -15.52 6.94 -2.46
CA SER A 97 -14.78 8.06 -3.06
C SER A 97 -15.72 9.09 -3.68
N LEU A 98 -16.76 8.66 -4.38
CA LEU A 98 -17.74 9.57 -4.96
C LEU A 98 -18.54 10.33 -3.89
N ILE A 99 -19.09 9.63 -2.89
CA ILE A 99 -19.90 10.24 -1.83
C ILE A 99 -19.06 11.25 -1.02
N LYS A 100 -17.80 10.93 -0.74
CA LYS A 100 -16.90 11.75 0.10
C LYS A 100 -16.11 12.78 -0.71
N LYS A 101 -16.27 12.82 -2.05
CA LYS A 101 -15.51 13.66 -2.97
C LYS A 101 -14.00 13.48 -2.76
N LEU A 102 -13.54 12.20 -2.83
CA LEU A 102 -12.14 11.80 -2.71
C LEU A 102 -11.57 11.50 -4.10
N ASN A 103 -10.28 11.73 -4.27
CA ASN A 103 -9.58 11.38 -5.50
C ASN A 103 -9.25 9.89 -5.47
N LEU A 104 -9.92 9.10 -6.30
CA LEU A 104 -9.65 7.68 -6.44
C LEU A 104 -8.57 7.46 -7.49
N ILE A 105 -7.46 6.86 -7.07
CA ILE A 105 -6.28 6.58 -7.89
C ILE A 105 -6.06 5.08 -7.90
N THR A 106 -5.92 4.51 -9.09
CA THR A 106 -5.92 3.06 -9.26
C THR A 106 -4.63 2.55 -9.88
N ILE A 107 -4.27 1.31 -9.52
CA ILE A 107 -3.33 0.49 -10.24
C ILE A 107 -4.07 -0.64 -10.93
N GLY A 108 -3.54 -1.16 -12.04
CA GLY A 108 -4.12 -2.28 -12.77
C GLY A 108 -3.33 -2.63 -14.02
N ASN A 109 -3.94 -3.41 -14.91
CA ASN A 109 -3.34 -3.78 -16.18
C ASN A 109 -3.89 -2.94 -17.34
N GLU A 110 -5.09 -2.38 -17.17
CA GLU A 110 -5.77 -1.56 -18.20
C GLU A 110 -6.73 -0.57 -17.54
N LYS A 111 -6.84 0.63 -18.11
CA LYS A 111 -7.79 1.66 -17.69
C LYS A 111 -7.64 2.10 -16.23
N SER A 112 -6.46 1.93 -15.66
CA SER A 112 -6.13 2.46 -14.36
C SER A 112 -5.33 3.78 -14.47
N ASN A 113 -5.03 4.42 -13.35
CA ASN A 113 -4.17 5.60 -13.38
C ASN A 113 -2.70 5.24 -13.59
N LEU A 114 -2.29 4.05 -13.15
CA LEU A 114 -0.98 3.48 -13.38
C LEU A 114 -1.15 2.04 -13.84
N ASP A 115 -0.90 1.80 -15.13
CA ASP A 115 -1.06 0.50 -15.76
C ASP A 115 0.24 -0.30 -15.79
N ILE A 116 0.13 -1.61 -15.56
CA ILE A 116 1.22 -2.56 -15.76
C ILE A 116 1.17 -3.00 -17.22
N ILE A 117 2.12 -2.55 -18.02
CA ILE A 117 2.22 -2.90 -19.45
C ILE A 117 2.89 -4.25 -19.63
N SER A 118 3.94 -4.53 -18.86
CA SER A 118 4.58 -5.84 -18.85
C SER A 118 5.24 -6.14 -17.52
N HIS A 119 5.26 -7.43 -17.17
CA HIS A 119 5.95 -7.94 -15.99
C HIS A 119 6.60 -9.28 -16.33
N LYS A 120 7.90 -9.37 -16.14
CA LYS A 120 8.72 -10.55 -16.46
C LYS A 120 9.69 -10.84 -15.33
N TYR A 121 10.07 -12.10 -15.18
CA TYR A 121 11.18 -12.53 -14.34
C TYR A 121 12.42 -12.70 -15.21
N LEU A 122 13.50 -12.03 -14.89
CA LEU A 122 14.77 -12.11 -15.62
C LEU A 122 15.92 -12.03 -14.61
N ASN A 123 16.84 -13.02 -14.64
CA ASN A 123 18.04 -13.03 -13.80
C ASN A 123 17.75 -12.74 -12.32
N GLU A 124 16.83 -13.51 -11.73
CA GLU A 124 16.40 -13.39 -10.31
C GLU A 124 15.77 -12.05 -9.92
N LYS A 125 15.42 -11.23 -10.89
CA LYS A 125 14.73 -9.96 -10.71
C LYS A 125 13.35 -9.97 -11.38
N GLN A 126 12.47 -9.15 -10.88
CA GLN A 126 11.25 -8.77 -11.57
C GLN A 126 11.52 -7.49 -12.38
N VAL A 127 11.29 -7.56 -13.70
CA VAL A 127 11.39 -6.42 -14.62
C VAL A 127 9.98 -5.98 -14.97
N VAL A 128 9.67 -4.72 -14.71
CA VAL A 128 8.32 -4.19 -14.85
C VAL A 128 8.35 -2.94 -15.73
N LYS A 129 7.44 -2.91 -16.71
CA LYS A 129 7.13 -1.73 -17.50
C LYS A 129 5.75 -1.22 -17.08
N ILE A 130 5.67 0.04 -16.75
CA ILE A 130 4.43 0.71 -16.36
C ILE A 130 4.15 1.92 -17.24
N GLU A 131 2.88 2.29 -17.32
CA GLU A 131 2.43 3.54 -17.93
C GLU A 131 1.74 4.41 -16.89
N TYR A 132 2.13 5.67 -16.82
CA TYR A 132 1.53 6.69 -15.98
C TYR A 132 1.44 8.02 -16.73
N LYS A 133 0.22 8.55 -16.89
CA LYS A 133 -0.03 9.80 -17.64
C LYS A 133 0.56 9.78 -19.05
N ASN A 134 0.39 8.67 -19.78
CA ASN A 134 0.90 8.42 -21.14
C ASN A 134 2.44 8.43 -21.24
N ILE A 135 3.15 8.25 -20.12
CA ILE A 135 4.60 8.13 -20.08
C ILE A 135 4.97 6.73 -19.58
N PHE A 136 5.87 6.07 -20.30
CA PHE A 136 6.36 4.76 -19.91
C PHE A 136 7.58 4.86 -19.00
N TYR A 137 7.58 4.02 -17.97
CA TYR A 137 8.69 3.86 -17.04
C TYR A 137 9.04 2.38 -16.92
N ASN A 138 10.33 2.09 -16.72
CA ASN A 138 10.82 0.74 -16.47
C ASN A 138 11.56 0.72 -15.15
N PHE A 139 11.39 -0.36 -14.39
CA PHE A 139 12.17 -0.61 -13.20
C PHE A 139 12.41 -2.09 -12.99
N GLU A 140 13.41 -2.39 -12.18
CA GLU A 140 13.73 -3.74 -11.72
C GLU A 140 13.64 -3.79 -10.19
N THR A 141 13.26 -4.95 -9.66
CA THR A 141 13.28 -5.21 -8.23
C THR A 141 13.66 -6.65 -7.93
N LYS A 142 14.35 -6.86 -6.80
CA LYS A 142 14.62 -8.20 -6.25
C LYS A 142 13.52 -8.69 -5.31
N LEU A 143 12.51 -7.87 -5.01
CA LEU A 143 11.38 -8.31 -4.20
C LEU A 143 10.67 -9.46 -4.90
N ILE A 144 10.22 -10.47 -4.14
CA ILE A 144 9.64 -11.70 -4.67
C ILE A 144 8.11 -11.61 -4.68
N GLY A 145 7.49 -12.11 -5.77
CA GLY A 145 6.04 -12.26 -5.88
C GLY A 145 5.29 -11.05 -6.47
N LYS A 146 4.19 -11.36 -7.17
CA LYS A 146 3.33 -10.34 -7.82
C LYS A 146 2.71 -9.36 -6.83
N ILE A 147 2.45 -9.81 -5.59
CA ILE A 147 1.90 -8.94 -4.55
C ILE A 147 2.85 -7.79 -4.21
N GLN A 148 4.16 -8.03 -4.22
CA GLN A 148 5.15 -6.98 -3.96
C GLN A 148 5.19 -5.96 -5.10
N ILE A 149 4.95 -6.36 -6.34
CA ILE A 149 4.81 -5.40 -7.45
C ILE A 149 3.61 -4.47 -7.21
N LYS A 150 2.45 -5.01 -6.84
CA LYS A 150 1.27 -4.20 -6.51
C LYS A 150 1.56 -3.23 -5.36
N ASN A 151 2.25 -3.69 -4.31
CA ASN A 151 2.66 -2.85 -3.18
C ASN A 151 3.60 -1.71 -3.64
N ILE A 152 4.60 -2.02 -4.48
CA ILE A 152 5.50 -1.01 -5.08
C ILE A 152 4.69 0.02 -5.87
N LEU A 153 3.76 -0.39 -6.72
CA LEU A 153 2.98 0.53 -7.55
C LEU A 153 2.11 1.47 -6.70
N MET A 154 1.50 0.96 -5.64
CA MET A 154 0.76 1.80 -4.69
C MET A 154 1.70 2.78 -3.95
N ALA A 155 2.89 2.33 -3.57
CA ALA A 155 3.91 3.18 -2.94
C ALA A 155 4.42 4.27 -3.91
N ILE A 156 4.63 3.95 -5.20
CA ILE A 156 4.97 4.91 -6.25
C ILE A 156 3.94 6.03 -6.32
N LEU A 157 2.65 5.67 -6.39
CA LEU A 157 1.57 6.64 -6.45
C LEU A 157 1.48 7.49 -5.17
N ALA A 158 1.70 6.90 -4.00
CA ALA A 158 1.71 7.65 -2.74
C ALA A 158 2.87 8.64 -2.66
N ALA A 159 4.05 8.26 -3.13
CA ALA A 159 5.21 9.13 -3.21
C ALA A 159 5.00 10.28 -4.22
N GLU A 160 4.38 9.99 -5.37
CA GLU A 160 4.00 11.03 -6.36
C GLU A 160 3.01 12.03 -5.75
N LYS A 161 2.03 11.54 -4.97
CA LYS A 161 1.10 12.41 -4.24
C LYS A 161 1.73 13.17 -3.07
N SER A 162 2.95 12.84 -2.72
CA SER A 162 3.80 13.60 -1.78
C SER A 162 4.77 14.54 -2.50
N HIS A 163 4.47 14.88 -3.76
CA HIS A 163 5.22 15.83 -4.61
C HIS A 163 6.62 15.37 -5.03
N ILE A 164 6.90 14.06 -5.00
CA ILE A 164 8.14 13.50 -5.54
C ILE A 164 7.93 13.22 -7.03
N LYS A 165 8.88 13.62 -7.87
CA LYS A 165 8.79 13.39 -9.32
C LYS A 165 8.87 11.90 -9.64
N MET A 166 7.99 11.42 -10.53
CA MET A 166 7.92 10.01 -10.92
C MET A 166 9.28 9.44 -11.36
N LYS A 167 10.06 10.20 -12.13
CA LYS A 167 11.41 9.79 -12.57
C LYS A 167 12.34 9.48 -11.40
N ASP A 168 12.29 10.27 -10.33
CA ASP A 168 13.14 10.10 -9.15
C ASP A 168 12.67 8.91 -8.31
N ILE A 169 11.35 8.70 -8.22
CA ILE A 169 10.77 7.53 -7.54
C ILE A 169 11.24 6.25 -8.23
N VAL A 170 11.04 6.16 -9.55
CA VAL A 170 11.38 4.95 -10.32
C VAL A 170 12.86 4.61 -10.24
N ARG A 171 13.73 5.64 -10.28
CA ARG A 171 15.20 5.46 -10.21
C ARG A 171 15.70 4.76 -8.94
N VAL A 172 14.94 4.83 -7.84
CA VAL A 172 15.38 4.25 -6.55
C VAL A 172 14.74 2.91 -6.23
N ILE A 173 13.79 2.42 -7.04
CA ILE A 173 13.06 1.17 -6.75
C ILE A 173 14.00 -0.03 -6.62
N ASN A 174 15.03 -0.11 -7.44
CA ASN A 174 16.01 -1.20 -7.40
C ASN A 174 16.83 -1.26 -6.09
N LYS A 175 16.79 -0.19 -5.27
CA LYS A 175 17.43 -0.12 -3.97
C LYS A 175 16.54 -0.57 -2.82
N ILE A 176 15.24 -0.83 -3.10
CA ILE A 176 14.29 -1.29 -2.09
C ILE A 176 14.67 -2.71 -1.69
N LYS A 177 14.85 -2.91 -0.39
CA LYS A 177 15.13 -4.23 0.21
C LYS A 177 13.83 -4.88 0.66
N PRO A 178 13.78 -6.23 0.70
CA PRO A 178 12.69 -6.94 1.34
C PRO A 178 12.48 -6.48 2.78
N VAL A 179 11.24 -6.47 3.23
CA VAL A 179 10.91 -6.35 4.65
C VAL A 179 11.13 -7.71 5.28
N ASN A 180 11.81 -7.76 6.43
CA ASN A 180 12.11 -9.01 7.13
C ASN A 180 10.83 -9.83 7.35
N GLY A 181 10.87 -11.11 7.00
CA GLY A 181 9.73 -12.01 7.09
C GLY A 181 8.60 -11.74 6.10
N ARG A 182 8.83 -11.02 5.01
CA ARG A 182 7.85 -10.78 3.94
C ARG A 182 8.40 -11.20 2.59
N LEU A 183 8.19 -12.48 2.23
CA LEU A 183 8.78 -13.13 1.04
C LEU A 183 10.30 -12.87 0.96
N GLU A 184 10.96 -12.96 2.10
CA GLU A 184 12.39 -12.68 2.25
C GLU A 184 13.22 -13.89 1.84
N GLU A 185 14.13 -13.72 0.89
CA GLU A 185 15.14 -14.76 0.57
C GLU A 185 16.19 -14.76 1.67
N ILE A 186 16.17 -15.79 2.52
CA ILE A 186 17.10 -15.94 3.65
C ILE A 186 18.35 -16.76 3.32
N GLY A 187 18.39 -17.40 2.17
CA GLY A 187 19.55 -18.15 1.70
C GLY A 187 19.25 -19.08 0.54
N LYS A 188 20.33 -19.72 0.08
CA LYS A 188 20.27 -20.78 -0.92
C LYS A 188 20.65 -22.10 -0.27
N ILE A 189 19.94 -23.15 -0.63
CA ILE A 189 20.22 -24.53 -0.22
C ILE A 189 20.76 -25.34 -1.41
N LYS A 190 21.04 -26.61 -1.21
CA LYS A 190 21.56 -27.50 -2.28
C LYS A 190 20.73 -27.36 -3.56
N ASN A 191 21.37 -27.49 -4.72
CA ASN A 191 20.77 -27.37 -6.07
C ASN A 191 20.21 -25.98 -6.40
N ASN A 192 20.80 -24.90 -5.86
CA ASN A 192 20.37 -23.52 -6.08
C ASN A 192 18.91 -23.23 -5.67
N SER A 193 18.28 -24.09 -4.89
CA SER A 193 16.95 -23.80 -4.35
C SER A 193 17.02 -22.65 -3.34
N LYS A 194 16.01 -21.78 -3.36
CA LYS A 194 15.95 -20.61 -2.48
C LYS A 194 15.14 -20.95 -1.22
N ALA A 195 15.64 -20.54 -0.07
CA ALA A 195 14.87 -20.53 1.17
C ALA A 195 14.20 -19.16 1.33
N ILE A 196 12.88 -19.14 1.40
CA ILE A 196 12.08 -17.92 1.51
C ILE A 196 11.33 -17.94 2.83
N LEU A 197 11.46 -16.86 3.60
CA LEU A 197 10.73 -16.63 4.84
C LEU A 197 9.54 -15.71 4.58
N ASP A 198 8.35 -16.16 5.00
CA ASP A 198 7.14 -15.33 5.01
C ASP A 198 6.37 -15.55 6.32
N TYR A 199 5.83 -14.49 6.89
CA TYR A 199 4.90 -14.54 8.03
C TYR A 199 3.46 -14.82 7.62
N ALA A 200 3.21 -15.16 6.34
CA ALA A 200 1.90 -15.61 5.89
C ALA A 200 1.47 -16.86 6.66
N HIS A 201 0.25 -16.86 7.15
CA HIS A 201 -0.36 -17.97 7.92
C HIS A 201 -1.78 -18.28 7.43
N THR A 202 -2.12 -17.79 6.24
CA THR A 202 -3.38 -18.05 5.52
C THR A 202 -3.11 -18.45 4.08
#